data_50562d18fcff56bd6df83007f008ab26
#
_entry.id   50562d18fcff56bd6df83007f008ab26
#
_cell.length_a   1.000
_cell.length_b   1.000
_cell.length_c   1.000
_cell.angle_alpha   90.00
_cell.angle_beta   90.00
_cell.angle_gamma   90.00
#
_symmetry.space_group_name_H-M   'P 1'
#
loop_
_entity.id
_entity.type
_entity.pdbx_description
1 polymer ?
#
loop_
_entity_poly.entity_id
_entity_poly.type
_entity_poly.pdbx_seq_one_letter_code
_entity_poly.pdbx_strand_id
1 'polypeptide(L)'
;MSLNKAATARIGRSTFTTTTTKEGQKVQLVAKHAGVKVRTQILAQKHHLEPFKAKFLSNTTEIPNKVAYDPISGTYTTISTAALAEVTNDSPKSTEKIYEASDYGKNYSYTSSGPWHYLLPGTNAKHLKLNISDGKIFWNKIQGTINNLVKTDELLTANGTYTIQVKMKPNFTYLFSDGTTGTLPKNPSKKPIAVVIEPDKHIAAAIKEAGDGAVYKWSTAIYNRQYTNTHNASEGDGTAQNYIPYNVTGGYSETWDPNYSTNIVTDNKVKGENPKFPAFYAAAHFDPGVPLGPSLINRKWFLPTQYEYFFAYEYIGFSNNAMTTKALNSPRYYYGYLYEAAFVAAGGRAFLANGIENYWTSTSHNGGGRSVPTKSYAGSPSNHRFYEYKVRAFITY
;
A
#
# COMPACT_ATOMS: atom_id res chain seq x y z
N MET A 1 -29.65 -34.74 2.00
CA MET A 1 -28.89 -34.16 0.86
C MET A 1 -27.41 -34.30 1.13
N SER A 2 -26.64 -34.72 0.15
CA SER A 2 -25.17 -34.81 0.25
C SER A 2 -24.50 -33.60 -0.37
N LEU A 3 -23.22 -33.35 -0.03
CA LEU A 3 -22.46 -32.17 -0.46
C LEU A 3 -22.40 -32.00 -1.99
N ASN A 4 -22.29 -33.12 -2.73
CA ASN A 4 -22.27 -33.08 -4.20
C ASN A 4 -23.59 -32.63 -4.85
N LYS A 5 -24.67 -32.55 -4.11
CA LYS A 5 -25.99 -32.05 -4.54
C LYS A 5 -26.22 -30.58 -4.11
N ALA A 6 -25.32 -29.98 -3.33
CA ALA A 6 -25.52 -28.63 -2.79
C ALA A 6 -25.75 -27.56 -3.88
N ALA A 7 -25.12 -27.70 -5.04
CA ALA A 7 -25.26 -26.75 -6.15
C ALA A 7 -26.63 -26.83 -6.86
N THR A 8 -27.27 -27.99 -6.88
CA THR A 8 -28.43 -28.27 -7.74
C THR A 8 -29.73 -28.51 -7.00
N ALA A 9 -29.63 -28.91 -5.73
CA ALA A 9 -30.83 -29.25 -4.94
C ALA A 9 -31.73 -28.03 -4.71
N ARG A 10 -33.03 -28.22 -4.88
CA ARG A 10 -34.07 -27.20 -4.65
C ARG A 10 -35.13 -27.79 -3.75
N ILE A 11 -35.65 -27.01 -2.82
CA ILE A 11 -36.76 -27.38 -1.95
C ILE A 11 -37.81 -26.28 -2.00
N GLY A 12 -39.04 -26.67 -2.35
CA GLY A 12 -40.22 -25.81 -2.25
C GLY A 12 -41.08 -26.25 -1.07
N ARG A 13 -41.52 -25.28 -0.27
CA ARG A 13 -42.46 -25.48 0.85
C ARG A 13 -43.53 -24.43 0.80
N SER A 14 -44.78 -24.85 0.99
CA SER A 14 -45.90 -23.96 1.22
C SER A 14 -46.74 -24.51 2.34
N THR A 15 -47.26 -23.65 3.20
CA THR A 15 -48.29 -23.98 4.20
C THR A 15 -49.60 -23.39 3.73
N PHE A 16 -50.64 -24.16 3.71
CA PHE A 16 -51.99 -23.71 3.35
C PHE A 16 -53.01 -24.35 4.27
N THR A 17 -54.07 -23.61 4.50
CA THR A 17 -55.21 -24.12 5.25
C THR A 17 -56.23 -24.71 4.27
N THR A 18 -56.58 -25.96 4.43
CA THR A 18 -57.64 -26.55 3.66
C THR A 18 -59.01 -26.07 4.18
N THR A 19 -59.69 -25.23 3.42
CA THR A 19 -61.10 -24.97 3.63
C THR A 19 -61.89 -25.90 2.72
N THR A 20 -62.87 -26.56 3.29
CA THR A 20 -63.70 -27.63 2.68
C THR A 20 -64.65 -27.15 1.62
N THR A 21 -64.31 -26.22 0.77
CA THR A 21 -65.22 -25.74 -0.29
C THR A 21 -64.49 -25.49 -1.60
N LYS A 22 -64.85 -26.34 -2.55
CA LYS A 22 -64.71 -26.20 -4.01
C LYS A 22 -63.39 -26.54 -4.67
N GLU A 23 -63.53 -27.17 -5.82
CA GLU A 23 -62.51 -27.52 -6.79
C GLU A 23 -61.49 -26.41 -7.08
N GLY A 24 -60.23 -26.79 -7.08
CA GLY A 24 -59.20 -26.00 -7.70
C GLY A 24 -58.49 -24.96 -6.83
N GLN A 25 -58.03 -25.31 -5.63
CA GLN A 25 -57.12 -24.46 -4.88
C GLN A 25 -55.73 -24.46 -5.55
N LYS A 26 -55.29 -23.29 -6.08
CA LYS A 26 -53.95 -23.12 -6.64
C LYS A 26 -52.96 -22.95 -5.49
N VAL A 27 -52.00 -23.85 -5.35
CA VAL A 27 -50.89 -23.75 -4.43
C VAL A 27 -49.65 -23.32 -5.21
N GLN A 28 -49.11 -22.16 -4.86
CA GLN A 28 -47.86 -21.69 -5.44
C GLN A 28 -46.69 -22.21 -4.60
N LEU A 29 -45.84 -23.04 -5.20
CA LEU A 29 -44.59 -23.49 -4.60
C LEU A 29 -43.41 -22.70 -5.15
N VAL A 30 -42.66 -22.00 -4.28
CA VAL A 30 -41.41 -21.32 -4.63
C VAL A 30 -40.26 -22.20 -4.17
N ALA A 31 -39.56 -22.81 -5.12
CA ALA A 31 -38.40 -23.64 -4.83
C ALA A 31 -37.16 -22.75 -4.58
N LYS A 32 -36.53 -22.92 -3.42
CA LYS A 32 -35.27 -22.25 -3.02
C LYS A 32 -34.10 -23.23 -3.09
N HIS A 33 -32.90 -22.72 -3.26
CA HIS A 33 -31.71 -23.54 -3.16
C HIS A 33 -31.60 -24.18 -1.75
N ALA A 34 -31.37 -25.47 -1.72
CA ALA A 34 -31.12 -26.17 -0.46
C ALA A 34 -29.67 -26.04 0.02
N GLY A 35 -28.74 -25.75 -0.88
CA GLY A 35 -27.35 -25.51 -0.56
C GLY A 35 -27.04 -24.05 -0.22
N VAL A 36 -25.78 -23.82 0.09
CA VAL A 36 -25.19 -22.54 0.40
C VAL A 36 -24.15 -22.19 -0.67
N LYS A 37 -24.14 -20.97 -1.16
CA LYS A 37 -23.20 -20.48 -2.17
C LYS A 37 -22.17 -19.57 -1.51
N VAL A 38 -20.89 -19.90 -1.65
CA VAL A 38 -19.77 -19.17 -1.03
C VAL A 38 -18.69 -18.87 -2.05
N ARG A 39 -18.09 -17.70 -1.97
CA ARG A 39 -16.83 -17.38 -2.67
C ARG A 39 -15.91 -16.55 -1.78
N THR A 40 -14.63 -16.53 -2.11
CA THR A 40 -13.67 -15.55 -1.60
C THR A 40 -13.56 -14.36 -2.54
N GLN A 41 -13.25 -13.20 -1.99
CA GLN A 41 -12.95 -12.00 -2.75
C GLN A 41 -11.72 -11.32 -2.14
N ILE A 42 -10.67 -11.19 -2.93
CA ILE A 42 -9.46 -10.47 -2.55
C ILE A 42 -9.69 -8.98 -2.82
N LEU A 43 -9.45 -8.17 -1.80
CA LEU A 43 -9.59 -6.72 -1.83
C LEU A 43 -8.24 -6.07 -1.55
N ALA A 44 -7.88 -5.06 -2.32
CA ALA A 44 -6.66 -4.30 -2.12
C ALA A 44 -6.87 -2.79 -2.37
N GLN A 45 -5.99 -2.00 -1.80
CA GLN A 45 -5.90 -0.56 -2.07
C GLN A 45 -5.04 -0.24 -3.29
N LYS A 46 -4.45 -1.26 -3.89
CA LYS A 46 -3.63 -1.20 -5.10
C LYS A 46 -4.06 -2.28 -6.08
N HIS A 47 -4.02 -1.94 -7.36
CA HIS A 47 -4.19 -2.90 -8.45
C HIS A 47 -3.14 -4.01 -8.39
N HIS A 48 -3.56 -5.26 -8.52
CA HIS A 48 -2.66 -6.39 -8.66
C HIS A 48 -2.72 -6.95 -10.09
N LEU A 49 -1.54 -7.08 -10.68
CA LEU A 49 -1.37 -7.39 -12.10
C LEU A 49 -1.35 -8.89 -12.38
N GLU A 50 -1.12 -9.70 -11.34
CA GLU A 50 -0.98 -11.15 -11.45
C GLU A 50 -2.17 -11.86 -10.80
N PRO A 51 -2.64 -12.97 -11.36
CA PRO A 51 -3.65 -13.81 -10.72
C PRO A 51 -3.12 -14.40 -9.42
N PHE A 52 -4.03 -14.69 -8.48
CA PHE A 52 -3.72 -15.51 -7.32
C PHE A 52 -4.07 -16.96 -7.60
N LYS A 53 -3.14 -17.86 -7.32
CA LYS A 53 -3.35 -19.31 -7.32
C LYS A 53 -3.67 -19.74 -5.91
N ALA A 54 -4.84 -20.29 -5.70
CA ALA A 54 -5.31 -20.65 -4.38
C ALA A 54 -6.18 -21.90 -4.37
N LYS A 55 -6.27 -22.51 -3.18
CA LYS A 55 -7.19 -23.62 -2.88
C LYS A 55 -8.10 -23.22 -1.72
N PHE A 56 -9.37 -23.56 -1.86
CA PHE A 56 -10.38 -23.42 -0.82
C PHE A 56 -10.59 -24.78 -0.14
N LEU A 57 -10.57 -24.82 1.18
CA LEU A 57 -10.63 -26.04 1.97
C LEU A 57 -11.11 -25.75 3.41
N SER A 58 -11.16 -26.77 4.27
CA SER A 58 -11.43 -26.62 5.70
C SER A 58 -10.21 -26.87 6.57
N ASN A 59 -10.25 -26.35 7.79
CA ASN A 59 -9.26 -26.60 8.85
C ASN A 59 -9.72 -27.67 9.86
N THR A 60 -10.88 -28.29 9.60
CA THR A 60 -11.53 -29.26 10.49
C THR A 60 -12.27 -30.32 9.68
N THR A 61 -12.65 -31.39 10.33
CA THR A 61 -13.52 -32.44 9.81
C THR A 61 -15.03 -32.20 10.11
N GLU A 62 -15.37 -31.05 10.69
CA GLU A 62 -16.71 -30.70 11.13
C GLU A 62 -17.58 -30.04 10.05
N ILE A 63 -17.18 -30.12 8.78
CA ILE A 63 -17.97 -29.58 7.68
C ILE A 63 -19.10 -30.53 7.36
N PRO A 64 -20.39 -30.09 7.36
CA PRO A 64 -21.51 -30.93 6.96
C PRO A 64 -21.30 -31.50 5.56
N ASN A 65 -21.29 -32.84 5.43
CA ASN A 65 -21.22 -33.54 4.15
C ASN A 65 -22.53 -34.23 3.79
N LYS A 66 -23.42 -34.38 4.77
CA LYS A 66 -24.80 -34.85 4.60
C LYS A 66 -25.75 -34.18 5.58
N VAL A 67 -26.89 -33.71 5.09
CA VAL A 67 -27.95 -33.10 5.91
C VAL A 67 -29.29 -33.72 5.60
N ALA A 68 -30.16 -33.82 6.60
CA ALA A 68 -31.58 -34.06 6.46
C ALA A 68 -32.35 -32.74 6.42
N TYR A 69 -33.48 -32.75 5.75
CA TYR A 69 -34.44 -31.63 5.77
C TYR A 69 -35.76 -32.15 6.31
N ASP A 70 -36.26 -31.48 7.32
CA ASP A 70 -37.60 -31.72 7.84
C ASP A 70 -38.59 -30.79 7.12
N PRO A 71 -39.52 -31.36 6.31
CA PRO A 71 -40.50 -30.54 5.60
C PRO A 71 -41.57 -29.92 6.52
N ILE A 72 -41.74 -30.45 7.74
CA ILE A 72 -42.73 -29.92 8.70
C ILE A 72 -42.20 -28.66 9.35
N SER A 73 -41.00 -28.72 9.96
CA SER A 73 -40.37 -27.57 10.60
C SER A 73 -39.69 -26.64 9.60
N GLY A 74 -39.28 -27.14 8.45
CA GLY A 74 -38.50 -26.38 7.47
C GLY A 74 -37.03 -26.26 7.83
N THR A 75 -36.53 -27.12 8.72
CA THR A 75 -35.16 -27.04 9.25
C THR A 75 -34.23 -28.08 8.62
N TYR A 76 -32.93 -27.80 8.70
CA TYR A 76 -31.89 -28.73 8.28
C TYR A 76 -31.15 -29.26 9.51
N THR A 77 -30.87 -30.55 9.52
CA THR A 77 -30.10 -31.24 10.56
C THR A 77 -28.89 -31.90 9.92
N THR A 78 -27.71 -31.69 10.48
CA THR A 78 -26.49 -32.36 10.05
C THR A 78 -26.52 -33.83 10.43
N ILE A 79 -26.35 -34.71 9.45
CA ILE A 79 -26.31 -36.16 9.62
C ILE A 79 -24.88 -36.66 9.76
N SER A 80 -23.98 -36.08 8.98
CA SER A 80 -22.57 -36.42 9.05
C SER A 80 -21.70 -35.26 8.60
N THR A 81 -20.46 -35.27 9.08
CA THR A 81 -19.43 -34.26 8.77
C THR A 81 -18.18 -34.91 8.21
N ALA A 82 -17.37 -34.13 7.47
CA ALA A 82 -16.05 -34.50 6.99
C ALA A 82 -15.23 -33.26 6.72
N ALA A 83 -13.93 -33.44 6.51
CA ALA A 83 -13.11 -32.35 5.95
C ALA A 83 -13.62 -31.96 4.55
N LEU A 84 -13.60 -30.68 4.24
CA LEU A 84 -13.81 -30.21 2.87
C LEU A 84 -12.59 -30.55 2.03
N ALA A 85 -12.78 -31.32 0.97
CA ALA A 85 -11.73 -31.57 0.00
C ALA A 85 -11.23 -30.28 -0.63
N GLU A 86 -9.95 -30.22 -0.92
CA GLU A 86 -9.35 -29.06 -1.57
C GLU A 86 -9.97 -28.83 -2.95
N VAL A 87 -10.40 -27.61 -3.21
CA VAL A 87 -10.91 -27.19 -4.51
C VAL A 87 -10.17 -25.95 -4.98
N THR A 88 -9.98 -25.85 -6.29
CA THR A 88 -9.33 -24.69 -6.90
C THR A 88 -10.13 -23.43 -6.62
N ASN A 89 -9.44 -22.39 -6.17
CA ASN A 89 -10.01 -21.08 -5.86
C ASN A 89 -9.16 -19.95 -6.44
N ASP A 90 -8.66 -20.15 -7.64
CA ASP A 90 -7.85 -19.12 -8.33
C ASP A 90 -8.67 -17.86 -8.54
N SER A 91 -8.04 -16.72 -8.35
CA SER A 91 -8.62 -15.40 -8.56
C SER A 91 -7.89 -14.68 -9.68
N PRO A 92 -8.58 -14.07 -10.66
CA PRO A 92 -7.93 -13.37 -11.76
C PRO A 92 -7.17 -12.14 -11.24
N LYS A 93 -6.38 -11.49 -12.12
CA LYS A 93 -5.90 -10.13 -11.82
C LYS A 93 -7.07 -9.19 -11.55
N SER A 94 -6.87 -8.16 -10.73
CA SER A 94 -7.92 -7.17 -10.48
C SER A 94 -8.24 -6.39 -11.77
N THR A 95 -9.45 -5.89 -11.87
CA THR A 95 -9.81 -4.97 -12.94
C THR A 95 -8.99 -3.70 -12.79
N GLU A 96 -8.39 -3.24 -13.90
CA GLU A 96 -7.70 -1.96 -13.94
C GLU A 96 -8.71 -0.84 -13.77
N LYS A 97 -8.45 0.05 -12.83
CA LYS A 97 -9.27 1.24 -12.61
C LYS A 97 -8.50 2.44 -13.12
N ILE A 98 -9.17 3.31 -13.88
CA ILE A 98 -8.63 4.62 -14.23
C ILE A 98 -8.53 5.42 -12.93
N TYR A 99 -7.36 5.97 -12.68
CA TYR A 99 -7.06 6.68 -11.45
C TYR A 99 -7.55 8.13 -11.51
N GLU A 100 -8.38 8.47 -10.56
CA GLU A 100 -8.54 9.86 -10.18
C GLU A 100 -7.67 10.14 -8.96
N ALA A 101 -6.94 11.25 -8.98
CA ALA A 101 -5.95 11.58 -7.95
C ALA A 101 -6.56 11.62 -6.52
N SER A 102 -7.84 11.96 -6.40
CA SER A 102 -8.57 12.01 -5.14
C SER A 102 -8.84 10.65 -4.49
N ASP A 103 -8.86 9.56 -5.28
CA ASP A 103 -9.26 8.23 -4.83
C ASP A 103 -8.10 7.24 -4.75
N TYR A 104 -6.90 7.70 -5.07
CA TYR A 104 -5.73 6.84 -5.18
C TYR A 104 -5.40 6.16 -3.85
N GLY A 105 -5.65 4.86 -3.78
CA GLY A 105 -5.29 4.03 -2.64
C GLY A 105 -6.13 4.22 -1.37
N LYS A 106 -7.11 5.14 -1.35
CA LYS A 106 -7.92 5.39 -0.16
C LYS A 106 -8.80 4.21 0.22
N ASN A 107 -9.35 3.51 -0.76
CA ASN A 107 -10.33 2.46 -0.57
C ASN A 107 -9.84 1.10 -1.08
N TYR A 108 -10.40 0.02 -0.54
CA TYR A 108 -10.23 -1.33 -1.08
C TYR A 108 -11.05 -1.52 -2.35
N SER A 109 -10.77 -0.73 -3.38
CA SER A 109 -11.56 -0.68 -4.62
C SER A 109 -11.09 -1.65 -5.70
N TYR A 110 -9.93 -2.25 -5.53
CA TYR A 110 -9.40 -3.26 -6.43
C TYR A 110 -9.80 -4.63 -5.92
N THR A 111 -10.65 -5.32 -6.69
CA THR A 111 -11.24 -6.58 -6.28
C THR A 111 -10.89 -7.68 -7.25
N SER A 112 -10.71 -8.89 -6.72
CA SER A 112 -10.60 -10.11 -7.49
C SER A 112 -11.38 -11.21 -6.80
N SER A 113 -12.25 -11.87 -7.50
CA SER A 113 -13.14 -12.88 -6.93
C SER A 113 -12.76 -14.27 -7.40
N GLY A 114 -12.63 -15.18 -6.46
CA GLY A 114 -12.54 -16.60 -6.72
C GLY A 114 -13.87 -17.17 -7.23
N PRO A 115 -13.88 -18.42 -7.67
CA PRO A 115 -15.08 -19.11 -8.13
C PRO A 115 -16.07 -19.30 -6.98
N TRP A 116 -17.32 -19.64 -7.35
CA TRP A 116 -18.31 -20.01 -6.38
C TRP A 116 -18.17 -21.48 -5.98
N HIS A 117 -18.23 -21.73 -4.68
CA HIS A 117 -18.30 -23.05 -4.08
C HIS A 117 -19.67 -23.26 -3.45
N TYR A 118 -20.10 -24.50 -3.40
CA TYR A 118 -21.40 -24.87 -2.83
C TYR A 118 -21.20 -25.79 -1.63
N LEU A 119 -21.74 -25.38 -0.51
CA LEU A 119 -21.66 -26.07 0.78
C LEU A 119 -23.07 -26.46 1.27
N LEU A 120 -23.13 -27.18 2.37
CA LEU A 120 -24.40 -27.50 3.00
C LEU A 120 -24.76 -26.53 4.12
N PRO A 121 -26.06 -26.34 4.40
CA PRO A 121 -26.50 -25.55 5.55
C PRO A 121 -25.89 -26.08 6.85
N GLY A 122 -25.61 -25.19 7.79
CA GLY A 122 -24.93 -25.53 9.05
C GLY A 122 -23.41 -25.55 8.96
N THR A 123 -22.82 -25.32 7.77
CA THR A 123 -21.38 -25.09 7.67
C THR A 123 -21.00 -23.85 8.45
N ASN A 124 -20.03 -23.97 9.36
CA ASN A 124 -19.45 -22.84 10.07
C ASN A 124 -18.36 -22.20 9.22
N ALA A 125 -18.53 -20.91 8.87
CA ALA A 125 -17.60 -20.17 8.03
C ALA A 125 -16.21 -20.03 8.65
N LYS A 126 -16.11 -20.05 9.98
CA LYS A 126 -14.84 -20.04 10.72
C LYS A 126 -13.96 -21.25 10.40
N HIS A 127 -14.55 -22.36 10.02
CA HIS A 127 -13.82 -23.58 9.67
C HIS A 127 -13.26 -23.59 8.23
N LEU A 128 -13.55 -22.56 7.45
CA LEU A 128 -13.07 -22.42 6.08
C LEU A 128 -11.70 -21.76 6.05
N LYS A 129 -10.84 -22.19 5.13
CA LYS A 129 -9.51 -21.62 4.93
C LYS A 129 -9.19 -21.46 3.45
N LEU A 130 -8.25 -20.59 3.18
CA LEU A 130 -7.70 -20.32 1.86
C LEU A 130 -6.20 -20.54 1.89
N ASN A 131 -5.70 -21.43 1.05
CA ASN A 131 -4.28 -21.65 0.84
C ASN A 131 -3.85 -20.95 -0.47
N ILE A 132 -3.07 -19.89 -0.38
CA ILE A 132 -2.51 -19.19 -1.52
C ILE A 132 -1.15 -19.82 -1.82
N SER A 133 -1.01 -20.40 -3.00
CA SER A 133 0.24 -21.02 -3.45
C SER A 133 1.10 -20.08 -4.28
N ASP A 134 0.47 -19.12 -4.97
CA ASP A 134 1.16 -18.11 -5.77
C ASP A 134 0.31 -16.86 -5.95
N GLY A 135 0.97 -15.69 -6.05
CA GLY A 135 0.38 -14.39 -6.27
C GLY A 135 1.36 -13.29 -5.91
N LYS A 136 1.14 -12.09 -6.43
CA LYS A 136 1.99 -10.95 -6.14
C LYS A 136 1.18 -9.68 -5.97
N ILE A 137 1.41 -8.98 -4.87
CA ILE A 137 0.87 -7.65 -4.60
C ILE A 137 1.82 -6.86 -3.69
N PHE A 138 1.81 -5.55 -3.77
CA PHE A 138 2.70 -4.67 -2.99
C PHE A 138 4.18 -5.08 -3.12
N TRP A 139 4.63 -5.41 -4.36
CA TRP A 139 5.97 -5.92 -4.70
C TRP A 139 6.34 -7.27 -4.05
N ASN A 140 5.48 -7.84 -3.25
CA ASN A 140 5.75 -9.07 -2.53
C ASN A 140 5.03 -10.28 -3.14
N LYS A 141 5.73 -11.39 -3.20
CA LYS A 141 5.12 -12.68 -3.46
C LYS A 141 4.28 -13.09 -2.24
N ILE A 142 3.07 -13.53 -2.50
CA ILE A 142 2.14 -13.98 -1.47
C ILE A 142 2.02 -15.48 -1.54
N GLN A 143 2.42 -16.15 -0.46
CA GLN A 143 2.25 -17.58 -0.24
C GLN A 143 1.85 -17.82 1.21
N GLY A 144 0.97 -18.77 1.44
CA GLY A 144 0.59 -19.16 2.79
C GLY A 144 -0.87 -19.51 2.94
N THR A 145 -1.24 -19.89 4.14
CA THR A 145 -2.60 -20.28 4.48
C THR A 145 -3.24 -19.23 5.38
N ILE A 146 -4.41 -18.78 4.96
CA ILE A 146 -5.30 -17.98 5.79
C ILE A 146 -6.24 -18.97 6.48
N ASN A 147 -5.92 -19.29 7.73
CA ASN A 147 -6.77 -20.10 8.59
C ASN A 147 -7.90 -19.22 9.14
N ASN A 148 -9.08 -19.80 9.33
CA ASN A 148 -10.25 -19.09 9.86
C ASN A 148 -10.56 -17.83 9.04
N LEU A 149 -11.10 -18.03 7.84
CA LEU A 149 -11.49 -16.93 6.96
C LEU A 149 -12.46 -15.93 7.61
N VAL A 150 -13.21 -16.41 8.61
CA VAL A 150 -14.07 -15.61 9.49
C VAL A 150 -13.61 -15.82 10.94
N LYS A 151 -13.55 -14.77 11.73
CA LYS A 151 -13.02 -14.82 13.10
C LYS A 151 -13.99 -15.37 14.12
N THR A 152 -15.28 -15.19 13.89
CA THR A 152 -16.37 -15.61 14.78
C THR A 152 -17.14 -16.79 14.17
N ASP A 153 -17.81 -17.54 15.02
CA ASP A 153 -18.70 -18.60 14.55
C ASP A 153 -19.85 -17.99 13.76
N GLU A 154 -20.02 -18.45 12.52
CA GLU A 154 -21.06 -18.01 11.61
C GLU A 154 -21.58 -19.23 10.82
N LEU A 155 -22.79 -19.65 11.15
CA LEU A 155 -23.43 -20.78 10.48
C LEU A 155 -24.09 -20.33 9.18
N LEU A 156 -23.67 -20.91 8.09
CA LEU A 156 -24.20 -20.62 6.78
C LEU A 156 -25.57 -21.28 6.59
N THR A 157 -26.51 -20.51 6.06
CA THR A 157 -27.92 -20.95 5.92
C THR A 157 -28.26 -21.34 4.50
N ALA A 158 -29.25 -22.23 4.37
CA ALA A 158 -29.77 -22.66 3.06
C ALA A 158 -30.22 -21.46 2.20
N ASN A 159 -30.02 -21.56 0.90
CA ASN A 159 -30.27 -20.51 -0.08
C ASN A 159 -29.44 -19.23 0.14
N GLY A 160 -28.52 -19.24 1.10
CA GLY A 160 -27.61 -18.12 1.37
C GLY A 160 -26.52 -17.99 0.30
N THR A 161 -26.12 -16.73 0.05
CA THR A 161 -25.00 -16.40 -0.82
C THR A 161 -24.03 -15.52 -0.05
N TYR A 162 -22.81 -15.99 0.12
CA TYR A 162 -21.81 -15.38 0.98
C TYR A 162 -20.57 -15.02 0.18
N THR A 163 -20.01 -13.82 0.42
CA THR A 163 -18.73 -13.42 -0.10
C THR A 163 -17.79 -13.11 1.07
N ILE A 164 -16.76 -13.93 1.22
CA ILE A 164 -15.75 -13.78 2.25
C ILE A 164 -14.65 -12.84 1.72
N GLN A 165 -14.51 -11.68 2.35
CA GLN A 165 -13.57 -10.65 1.92
C GLN A 165 -12.21 -10.81 2.60
N VAL A 166 -11.16 -10.95 1.79
CA VAL A 166 -9.77 -11.01 2.23
C VAL A 166 -9.08 -9.69 1.88
N LYS A 167 -8.85 -8.85 2.88
CA LYS A 167 -8.22 -7.54 2.69
C LYS A 167 -6.70 -7.67 2.73
N MET A 168 -6.04 -7.36 1.61
CA MET A 168 -4.57 -7.31 1.50
C MET A 168 -4.07 -5.94 1.93
N LYS A 169 -3.17 -5.91 2.91
CA LYS A 169 -2.51 -4.69 3.39
C LYS A 169 -1.04 -4.70 3.01
N PRO A 170 -0.44 -3.53 2.70
CA PRO A 170 0.98 -3.43 2.48
C PRO A 170 1.75 -3.68 3.78
N ASN A 171 2.97 -4.17 3.64
CA ASN A 171 3.88 -4.39 4.74
C ASN A 171 5.18 -3.67 4.42
N PHE A 172 5.33 -2.48 4.96
CA PHE A 172 6.48 -1.61 4.71
C PHE A 172 7.69 -2.07 5.52
N THR A 173 8.87 -1.81 4.98
CA THR A 173 10.15 -2.03 5.65
C THR A 173 10.65 -0.74 6.26
N TYR A 174 11.13 -0.80 7.48
CA TYR A 174 11.64 0.34 8.24
C TYR A 174 13.10 0.13 8.63
N LEU A 175 13.83 1.22 8.68
CA LEU A 175 15.10 1.29 9.37
C LEU A 175 14.83 1.63 10.84
N PHE A 176 15.35 0.82 11.74
CA PHE A 176 15.24 1.03 13.18
C PHE A 176 16.46 1.75 13.74
N SER A 177 16.30 2.35 14.91
CA SER A 177 17.37 3.10 15.58
C SER A 177 18.61 2.27 15.90
N ASP A 178 18.49 0.93 15.99
CA ASP A 178 19.61 0.00 16.17
C ASP A 178 20.38 -0.31 14.88
N GLY A 179 19.95 0.25 13.74
CA GLY A 179 20.53 0.05 12.41
C GLY A 179 20.04 -1.18 11.65
N THR A 180 19.15 -1.97 12.23
CA THR A 180 18.53 -3.09 11.53
C THR A 180 17.32 -2.65 10.71
N THR A 181 16.93 -3.47 9.74
CA THR A 181 15.71 -3.24 8.95
C THR A 181 14.69 -4.35 9.16
N GLY A 182 13.41 -4.01 8.96
CA GLY A 182 12.33 -4.98 9.07
C GLY A 182 10.96 -4.35 9.08
N THR A 183 9.94 -5.18 9.24
CA THR A 183 8.54 -4.74 9.30
C THR A 183 8.10 -4.53 10.76
N LEU A 184 7.20 -3.59 11.00
CA LEU A 184 6.71 -3.29 12.36
C LEU A 184 6.10 -4.52 13.07
N PRO A 185 5.24 -5.34 12.42
CA PRO A 185 4.64 -6.48 13.09
C PRO A 185 5.66 -7.54 13.60
N LYS A 186 6.82 -7.64 12.93
CA LYS A 186 7.89 -8.55 13.34
C LYS A 186 8.87 -7.94 14.33
N ASN A 187 8.80 -6.64 14.55
CA ASN A 187 9.75 -5.89 15.40
C ASN A 187 9.00 -4.90 16.33
N PRO A 188 8.06 -5.36 17.16
CA PRO A 188 7.17 -4.49 17.92
C PRO A 188 7.88 -3.65 18.99
N SER A 189 9.06 -4.06 19.45
CA SER A 189 9.85 -3.35 20.46
C SER A 189 10.87 -2.37 19.88
N LYS A 190 11.15 -2.45 18.56
CA LYS A 190 12.15 -1.58 17.92
C LYS A 190 11.58 -0.22 17.59
N LYS A 191 12.44 0.80 17.61
CA LYS A 191 12.05 2.20 17.30
C LYS A 191 12.35 2.50 15.83
N PRO A 192 11.33 2.64 14.97
CA PRO A 192 11.54 3.03 13.58
C PRO A 192 11.98 4.49 13.51
N ILE A 193 12.96 4.79 12.67
CA ILE A 193 13.47 6.14 12.42
C ILE A 193 13.29 6.58 10.97
N ALA A 194 13.23 5.62 10.05
CA ALA A 194 13.02 5.90 8.64
C ALA A 194 12.26 4.76 7.95
N VAL A 195 11.59 5.07 6.84
CA VAL A 195 10.99 4.11 5.92
C VAL A 195 12.01 3.76 4.86
N VAL A 196 12.29 2.48 4.63
CA VAL A 196 13.15 2.04 3.53
C VAL A 196 12.44 2.33 2.21
N ILE A 197 13.12 3.05 1.32
CA ILE A 197 12.56 3.47 0.03
C ILE A 197 13.32 2.91 -1.16
N GLU A 198 14.55 2.47 -0.96
CA GLU A 198 15.37 1.80 -1.97
C GLU A 198 16.32 0.82 -1.26
N PRO A 199 15.91 -0.44 -1.11
CA PRO A 199 16.67 -1.41 -0.32
C PRO A 199 18.01 -1.79 -0.96
N ASP A 200 18.10 -1.83 -2.28
CA ASP A 200 19.33 -2.23 -2.98
C ASP A 200 20.43 -1.16 -2.85
N LYS A 201 20.03 0.10 -2.68
CA LYS A 201 20.94 1.24 -2.44
C LYS A 201 21.02 1.62 -0.97
N HIS A 202 20.35 0.90 -0.11
CA HIS A 202 20.29 1.18 1.32
C HIS A 202 19.85 2.62 1.65
N ILE A 203 18.82 3.12 0.96
CA ILE A 203 18.27 4.47 1.18
C ILE A 203 16.97 4.37 1.96
N ALA A 204 16.86 5.20 3.00
CA ALA A 204 15.66 5.35 3.81
C ALA A 204 15.30 6.83 4.02
N ALA A 205 13.99 7.12 4.06
CA ALA A 205 13.43 8.45 4.31
C ALA A 205 12.98 8.57 5.77
N ALA A 206 13.37 9.63 6.46
CA ALA A 206 12.99 9.90 7.83
C ALA A 206 11.46 9.84 8.01
N ILE A 207 10.98 9.23 9.10
CA ILE A 207 9.52 9.14 9.36
C ILE A 207 8.90 10.49 9.72
N LYS A 208 9.70 11.46 10.16
CA LYS A 208 9.29 12.82 10.47
C LYS A 208 9.99 13.84 9.58
N GLU A 209 9.40 15.01 9.45
CA GLU A 209 10.06 16.18 8.84
C GLU A 209 11.11 16.77 9.77
N ALA A 210 12.12 17.41 9.19
CA ALA A 210 13.06 18.22 9.93
C ALA A 210 12.36 19.39 10.64
N GLY A 211 12.81 19.70 11.85
CA GLY A 211 12.22 20.77 12.68
C GLY A 211 10.74 20.57 12.98
N ASP A 212 10.30 19.30 13.11
CA ASP A 212 8.93 18.92 13.44
C ASP A 212 7.89 19.50 12.46
N GLY A 213 8.22 19.56 11.18
CA GLY A 213 7.37 20.07 10.10
C GLY A 213 7.51 21.56 9.83
N ALA A 214 8.55 22.20 10.35
CA ALA A 214 8.92 23.56 9.98
C ALA A 214 9.22 23.66 8.47
N VAL A 215 9.08 24.86 7.94
CA VAL A 215 9.40 25.18 6.55
C VAL A 215 10.70 25.94 6.44
N TYR A 216 11.42 25.71 5.35
CA TYR A 216 12.76 26.22 5.14
C TYR A 216 12.91 26.78 3.73
N LYS A 217 13.75 27.79 3.57
CA LYS A 217 14.23 28.22 2.27
C LYS A 217 15.28 27.24 1.76
N TRP A 218 15.35 27.06 0.44
CA TRP A 218 16.41 26.25 -0.16
C TRP A 218 17.78 26.88 0.07
N SER A 219 17.86 28.22 -0.13
CA SER A 219 19.01 29.03 0.24
C SER A 219 18.59 30.45 0.64
N THR A 220 19.40 31.14 1.42
CA THR A 220 19.18 32.55 1.77
C THR A 220 19.58 33.50 0.66
N ALA A 221 20.48 33.10 -0.24
CA ALA A 221 20.86 33.90 -1.41
C ALA A 221 19.84 33.72 -2.52
N ILE A 222 19.17 34.82 -2.89
CA ILE A 222 18.16 34.83 -3.97
C ILE A 222 18.79 34.50 -5.33
N TYR A 223 20.08 34.71 -5.45
CA TYR A 223 20.78 34.66 -6.72
C TYR A 223 21.88 33.63 -6.70
N ASN A 224 21.76 32.63 -7.53
CA ASN A 224 22.95 32.33 -8.28
C ASN A 224 22.97 30.90 -8.82
N ARG A 225 22.85 30.86 -10.10
CA ARG A 225 23.32 29.78 -10.94
C ARG A 225 24.81 29.49 -10.76
N GLN A 226 25.54 30.48 -10.28
CA GLN A 226 27.01 30.46 -10.19
C GLN A 226 27.55 29.87 -8.88
N TYR A 227 26.70 29.58 -7.91
CA TYR A 227 27.15 29.32 -6.54
C TYR A 227 27.06 27.85 -6.09
N THR A 228 26.61 26.95 -6.93
CA THR A 228 26.54 25.56 -6.52
C THR A 228 26.93 24.65 -7.67
N ASN A 229 27.88 23.76 -7.46
CA ASN A 229 28.09 22.57 -8.29
C ASN A 229 27.01 21.53 -8.02
N THR A 230 25.77 21.97 -8.03
CA THR A 230 24.67 21.07 -7.70
C THR A 230 24.14 20.42 -8.97
N HIS A 231 23.48 19.28 -8.81
CA HIS A 231 22.80 18.61 -9.93
C HIS A 231 21.68 19.48 -10.48
N ASN A 232 21.75 19.80 -11.75
CA ASN A 232 20.72 20.54 -12.45
C ASN A 232 19.75 19.58 -13.13
N ALA A 233 18.47 19.83 -12.98
CA ALA A 233 17.45 19.08 -13.68
C ALA A 233 17.38 19.43 -15.17
N SER A 234 17.96 20.56 -15.55
CA SER A 234 18.13 20.97 -16.95
C SER A 234 19.30 21.91 -17.07
N GLU A 235 20.13 21.66 -18.06
CA GLU A 235 21.08 22.60 -18.61
C GLU A 235 20.53 23.01 -19.98
N GLY A 236 20.11 24.23 -20.17
CA GLY A 236 19.68 24.70 -21.47
C GLY A 236 18.39 25.50 -21.51
N ASP A 237 17.83 25.60 -22.67
CA ASP A 237 16.62 26.36 -22.94
C ASP A 237 15.37 25.78 -22.24
N GLY A 238 14.29 26.54 -22.28
CA GLY A 238 13.05 26.16 -21.60
C GLY A 238 12.46 24.81 -21.99
N THR A 239 12.91 24.17 -23.05
CA THR A 239 12.39 22.89 -23.53
C THR A 239 13.07 21.70 -22.86
N ALA A 240 14.32 21.85 -22.44
CA ALA A 240 15.05 20.83 -21.68
C ALA A 240 14.58 20.72 -20.23
N GLN A 241 13.76 21.63 -19.77
CA GLN A 241 13.27 21.71 -18.39
C GLN A 241 12.47 20.48 -17.94
N ASN A 242 11.97 19.72 -18.88
CA ASN A 242 11.18 18.53 -18.60
C ASN A 242 12.03 17.28 -18.39
N TYR A 243 13.34 17.42 -18.48
CA TYR A 243 14.25 16.30 -18.43
C TYR A 243 14.89 16.17 -17.06
N ILE A 244 14.63 15.08 -16.39
CA ILE A 244 15.36 14.69 -15.19
C ILE A 244 16.33 13.60 -15.60
N PRO A 245 17.63 13.75 -15.32
CA PRO A 245 18.56 12.64 -15.45
C PRO A 245 18.11 11.50 -14.55
N TYR A 246 17.92 10.33 -15.12
CA TYR A 246 17.39 9.15 -14.40
C TYR A 246 18.33 8.58 -13.35
N ASN A 247 19.56 8.95 -13.36
CA ASN A 247 20.63 8.35 -12.57
C ASN A 247 21.23 9.30 -11.54
N VAL A 248 20.61 10.43 -11.30
CA VAL A 248 21.15 11.43 -10.37
C VAL A 248 20.74 11.07 -8.94
N THR A 249 21.44 10.11 -8.37
CA THR A 249 21.53 9.95 -6.93
C THR A 249 22.72 10.76 -6.45
N GLY A 250 22.59 11.49 -5.38
CA GLY A 250 23.71 12.31 -4.91
C GLY A 250 23.31 13.36 -3.91
N GLY A 251 22.12 13.22 -3.30
CA GLY A 251 21.69 14.10 -2.23
C GLY A 251 22.70 14.15 -1.09
N TYR A 252 23.34 13.01 -0.83
CA TYR A 252 24.44 12.95 0.15
C TYR A 252 25.60 13.86 -0.27
N SER A 253 26.11 13.72 -1.50
CA SER A 253 27.21 14.57 -2.01
C SER A 253 26.79 16.03 -2.10
N GLU A 254 25.58 16.32 -2.56
CA GLU A 254 25.05 17.70 -2.56
C GLU A 254 25.04 18.32 -1.17
N THR A 255 24.85 17.53 -0.13
CA THR A 255 24.78 18.01 1.25
C THR A 255 26.16 18.08 1.90
N TRP A 256 27.04 17.09 1.66
CA TRP A 256 28.23 16.84 2.46
C TRP A 256 29.56 16.93 1.70
N ASP A 257 29.58 17.01 0.37
CA ASP A 257 30.79 17.11 -0.41
C ASP A 257 31.15 18.58 -0.65
N PRO A 258 32.35 19.03 -0.25
CA PRO A 258 32.81 20.40 -0.49
C PRO A 258 32.81 20.80 -1.98
N ASN A 259 33.00 19.85 -2.90
CA ASN A 259 32.99 20.13 -4.33
C ASN A 259 31.62 20.61 -4.83
N TYR A 260 30.55 20.29 -4.13
CA TYR A 260 29.19 20.75 -4.43
C TYR A 260 28.83 22.06 -3.70
N SER A 261 29.78 22.62 -2.98
CA SER A 261 29.65 23.90 -2.25
C SER A 261 30.64 24.95 -2.68
N THR A 262 31.47 24.68 -3.70
CA THR A 262 32.46 25.64 -4.22
C THR A 262 31.80 26.92 -4.72
N ASN A 263 32.46 28.05 -4.56
CA ASN A 263 32.02 29.40 -4.93
C ASN A 263 30.90 30.02 -4.08
N ILE A 264 30.37 29.32 -3.07
CA ILE A 264 29.32 29.86 -2.20
C ILE A 264 29.85 30.18 -0.83
N VAL A 265 30.89 29.49 -0.44
CA VAL A 265 31.27 29.44 0.96
C VAL A 265 32.67 30.00 1.07
N THR A 266 32.72 31.19 1.60
CA THR A 266 34.00 31.83 2.00
C THR A 266 34.78 30.97 3.00
N ASP A 267 34.12 29.99 3.64
CA ASP A 267 34.67 29.21 4.75
C ASP A 267 34.81 27.71 4.44
N ASN A 268 34.73 27.28 3.18
CA ASN A 268 34.78 25.86 2.74
C ASN A 268 33.80 24.93 3.43
N LYS A 269 32.70 25.45 3.96
CA LYS A 269 31.68 24.65 4.61
C LYS A 269 30.78 24.00 3.59
N VAL A 270 30.48 22.73 3.79
CA VAL A 270 29.47 21.97 3.02
C VAL A 270 28.07 22.56 3.24
N LYS A 271 27.16 22.39 2.30
CA LYS A 271 25.80 22.94 2.42
C LYS A 271 25.10 22.48 3.69
N GLY A 272 25.33 21.22 4.10
CA GLY A 272 24.74 20.65 5.33
C GLY A 272 25.18 21.34 6.62
N GLU A 273 26.33 22.03 6.63
CA GLU A 273 26.83 22.79 7.78
C GLU A 273 26.68 24.30 7.63
N ASN A 274 26.03 24.75 6.56
CA ASN A 274 25.96 26.15 6.24
C ASN A 274 24.53 26.71 6.40
N PRO A 275 24.27 27.59 7.38
CA PRO A 275 22.97 28.21 7.60
C PRO A 275 22.42 28.99 6.40
N LYS A 276 23.28 29.36 5.44
CA LYS A 276 22.86 30.01 4.18
C LYS A 276 22.07 29.04 3.27
N PHE A 277 22.09 27.75 3.59
CA PHE A 277 21.30 26.69 2.94
C PHE A 277 20.36 26.02 3.95
N PRO A 278 19.31 26.70 4.41
CA PRO A 278 18.48 26.23 5.53
C PRO A 278 17.89 24.86 5.30
N ALA A 279 17.46 24.50 4.08
CA ALA A 279 16.91 23.18 3.78
C ALA A 279 17.95 22.07 3.92
N PHE A 280 19.18 22.29 3.45
CA PHE A 280 20.29 21.35 3.60
C PHE A 280 20.72 21.22 5.06
N TYR A 281 20.82 22.37 5.74
CA TYR A 281 21.17 22.41 7.15
C TYR A 281 20.14 21.63 8.00
N ALA A 282 18.85 21.85 7.75
CA ALA A 282 17.79 21.17 8.45
C ALA A 282 17.79 19.65 8.19
N ALA A 283 18.06 19.22 6.95
CA ALA A 283 18.20 17.81 6.63
C ALA A 283 19.43 17.19 7.30
N ALA A 284 20.56 17.88 7.26
CA ALA A 284 21.83 17.42 7.83
C ALA A 284 21.80 17.28 9.35
N HIS A 285 21.05 18.13 10.03
CA HIS A 285 20.89 18.15 11.49
C HIS A 285 19.57 17.52 11.95
N PHE A 286 18.97 16.66 11.11
CA PHE A 286 17.75 15.94 11.49
C PHE A 286 18.05 15.02 12.69
N ASP A 287 17.24 15.17 13.73
CA ASP A 287 17.23 14.30 14.91
C ASP A 287 16.00 13.39 14.88
N PRO A 288 16.17 12.06 14.82
CA PRO A 288 15.06 11.15 14.90
C PRO A 288 14.36 11.10 16.27
N GLY A 289 14.93 11.78 17.29
CA GLY A 289 14.38 11.84 18.64
C GLY A 289 14.59 10.57 19.46
N VAL A 290 15.49 9.69 19.03
CA VAL A 290 15.86 8.45 19.73
C VAL A 290 17.36 8.19 19.56
N PRO A 291 18.04 7.58 20.55
CA PRO A 291 19.42 7.21 20.43
C PRO A 291 19.68 6.28 19.24
N LEU A 292 20.75 6.54 18.50
CA LEU A 292 21.18 5.72 17.38
C LEU A 292 22.18 4.64 17.83
N GLY A 293 22.02 3.45 17.29
CA GLY A 293 22.95 2.35 17.49
C GLY A 293 24.30 2.56 16.78
N PRO A 294 25.32 1.74 17.12
CA PRO A 294 26.68 1.94 16.64
C PRO A 294 26.84 1.98 15.11
N SER A 295 26.01 1.24 14.38
CA SER A 295 26.04 1.20 12.91
C SER A 295 25.54 2.50 12.26
N LEU A 296 24.78 3.30 12.98
CA LEU A 296 24.15 4.54 12.49
C LEU A 296 24.79 5.83 13.05
N ILE A 297 25.56 5.75 14.14
CA ILE A 297 26.07 6.93 14.84
C ILE A 297 26.96 7.82 13.95
N ASN A 298 27.62 7.22 12.97
CA ASN A 298 28.46 7.94 12.00
C ASN A 298 27.78 8.16 10.65
N ARG A 299 26.52 7.77 10.50
CA ARG A 299 25.75 8.00 9.29
C ARG A 299 25.17 9.42 9.33
N LYS A 300 25.21 10.09 8.19
CA LYS A 300 24.76 11.46 8.06
C LYS A 300 23.45 11.52 7.31
N TRP A 301 22.52 12.28 7.83
CA TRP A 301 21.31 12.66 7.14
C TRP A 301 21.59 13.68 6.04
N PHE A 302 20.81 13.67 4.98
CA PHE A 302 21.04 14.56 3.84
C PHE A 302 19.72 14.98 3.19
N LEU A 303 19.77 16.08 2.42
CA LEU A 303 18.66 16.52 1.58
C LEU A 303 18.68 15.70 0.28
N PRO A 304 17.64 14.89 0.00
CA PRO A 304 17.64 14.01 -1.17
C PRO A 304 17.53 14.78 -2.48
N THR A 305 18.02 14.19 -3.55
CA THR A 305 17.70 14.64 -4.90
C THR A 305 16.22 14.36 -5.22
N GLN A 306 15.73 15.02 -6.25
CA GLN A 306 14.41 14.70 -6.80
C GLN A 306 14.28 13.25 -7.22
N TYR A 307 15.33 12.69 -7.80
CA TYR A 307 15.37 11.31 -8.23
C TYR A 307 15.25 10.32 -7.07
N GLU A 308 15.90 10.62 -5.95
CA GLU A 308 15.79 9.81 -4.72
C GLU A 308 14.38 9.83 -4.12
N TYR A 309 13.63 10.92 -4.28
CA TYR A 309 12.21 10.94 -3.93
C TYR A 309 11.36 10.00 -4.80
N PHE A 310 11.74 9.79 -6.04
CA PHE A 310 11.01 8.89 -6.91
C PHE A 310 11.11 7.42 -6.47
N PHE A 311 12.20 7.03 -5.83
CA PHE A 311 12.27 5.72 -5.17
C PHE A 311 11.15 5.55 -4.14
N ALA A 312 10.88 6.57 -3.35
CA ALA A 312 9.78 6.52 -2.40
C ALA A 312 8.42 6.35 -3.09
N TYR A 313 8.18 7.06 -4.20
CA TYR A 313 6.94 6.90 -4.95
C TYR A 313 6.81 5.52 -5.57
N GLU A 314 7.88 4.92 -6.03
CA GLU A 314 7.86 3.56 -6.55
C GLU A 314 7.72 2.52 -5.45
N TYR A 315 8.58 2.57 -4.46
CA TYR A 315 8.70 1.50 -3.49
C TYR A 315 7.55 1.48 -2.47
N ILE A 316 7.23 2.61 -1.86
CA ILE A 316 6.16 2.72 -0.86
C ILE A 316 4.86 3.32 -1.39
N GLY A 317 4.92 4.10 -2.45
CA GLY A 317 3.76 4.61 -3.19
C GLY A 317 3.30 3.68 -4.32
N PHE A 318 4.03 2.58 -4.56
CA PHE A 318 3.71 1.55 -5.55
C PHE A 318 3.47 2.06 -6.97
N SER A 319 4.18 3.11 -7.37
CA SER A 319 4.14 3.62 -8.73
C SER A 319 4.88 2.69 -9.70
N ASN A 320 4.27 2.40 -10.82
CA ASN A 320 4.92 1.57 -11.86
C ASN A 320 5.74 2.40 -12.86
N ASN A 321 5.68 3.73 -12.79
CA ASN A 321 6.23 4.61 -13.81
C ASN A 321 6.93 5.86 -13.28
N ALA A 322 7.15 5.98 -11.96
CA ALA A 322 7.80 7.17 -11.40
C ALA A 322 9.19 7.39 -11.97
N MET A 323 9.91 6.28 -12.18
CA MET A 323 11.29 6.28 -12.69
C MET A 323 11.39 6.28 -14.21
N THR A 324 10.36 5.85 -14.92
CA THR A 324 10.41 5.65 -16.38
C THR A 324 9.93 6.85 -17.18
N THR A 325 9.17 7.75 -16.57
CA THR A 325 8.62 8.91 -17.27
C THR A 325 9.67 10.01 -17.40
N LYS A 326 10.06 10.30 -18.63
CA LYS A 326 11.13 11.27 -18.96
C LYS A 326 10.70 12.72 -18.83
N ALA A 327 9.42 13.02 -18.93
CA ALA A 327 8.93 14.38 -18.95
C ALA A 327 8.48 14.84 -17.55
N LEU A 328 8.99 15.96 -17.09
CA LEU A 328 8.60 16.58 -15.82
C LEU A 328 7.12 16.94 -15.75
N ASN A 329 6.52 17.25 -16.89
CA ASN A 329 5.13 17.66 -17.00
C ASN A 329 4.17 16.46 -17.15
N SER A 330 4.69 15.26 -17.33
CA SER A 330 3.84 14.07 -17.35
C SER A 330 3.56 13.66 -15.91
N PRO A 331 2.30 13.56 -15.50
CA PRO A 331 1.97 13.15 -14.17
C PRO A 331 2.48 11.73 -13.92
N ARG A 332 3.18 11.57 -12.80
CA ARG A 332 3.67 10.29 -12.30
C ARG A 332 2.75 9.89 -11.18
N TYR A 333 1.91 8.89 -11.45
CA TYR A 333 0.92 8.49 -10.46
C TYR A 333 1.51 7.47 -9.49
N TYR A 334 1.18 7.65 -8.23
CA TYR A 334 1.47 6.73 -7.15
C TYR A 334 0.28 6.67 -6.19
N TYR A 335 0.24 5.65 -5.36
CA TYR A 335 -0.83 5.50 -4.38
C TYR A 335 -0.52 6.37 -3.16
N GLY A 336 -0.88 7.64 -3.22
CA GLY A 336 -0.55 8.64 -2.19
C GLY A 336 -1.00 8.24 -0.79
N TYR A 337 -2.16 7.58 -0.66
CA TYR A 337 -2.62 7.06 0.62
C TYR A 337 -1.70 5.96 1.18
N LEU A 338 -1.16 5.09 0.34
CA LEU A 338 -0.23 4.04 0.77
C LEU A 338 1.14 4.62 1.12
N TYR A 339 1.59 5.61 0.33
CA TYR A 339 2.78 6.38 0.64
C TYR A 339 2.67 7.02 2.04
N GLU A 340 1.58 7.72 2.31
CA GLU A 340 1.30 8.32 3.60
C GLU A 340 1.23 7.27 4.72
N ALA A 341 0.53 6.16 4.49
CA ALA A 341 0.37 5.10 5.46
C ALA A 341 1.70 4.49 5.92
N ALA A 342 2.73 4.49 5.06
CA ALA A 342 4.06 4.02 5.43
C ALA A 342 4.68 4.85 6.56
N PHE A 343 4.54 6.15 6.51
CA PHE A 343 5.06 7.06 7.54
C PHE A 343 4.19 7.04 8.81
N VAL A 344 2.88 7.12 8.65
CA VAL A 344 1.93 7.13 9.77
C VAL A 344 1.98 5.84 10.59
N ALA A 345 2.14 4.70 9.96
CA ALA A 345 2.26 3.41 10.65
C ALA A 345 3.46 3.34 11.60
N ALA A 346 4.51 4.11 11.30
CA ALA A 346 5.72 4.22 12.13
C ALA A 346 5.65 5.34 13.18
N GLY A 347 4.50 6.00 13.36
CA GLY A 347 4.35 7.16 14.23
C GLY A 347 4.90 8.46 13.64
N GLY A 348 5.14 8.47 12.34
CA GLY A 348 5.48 9.67 11.58
C GLY A 348 4.26 10.56 11.34
N ARG A 349 4.51 11.73 10.76
CA ARG A 349 3.46 12.70 10.46
C ARG A 349 2.72 12.33 9.19
N ALA A 350 1.39 12.43 9.24
CA ALA A 350 0.55 12.36 8.05
C ALA A 350 0.82 13.55 7.14
N PHE A 351 0.87 13.31 5.83
CA PHE A 351 0.78 14.39 4.86
C PHE A 351 -0.65 14.94 4.91
N LEU A 352 -0.83 16.24 4.85
CA LEU A 352 -2.15 16.83 4.91
C LEU A 352 -2.96 16.40 3.67
N ALA A 353 -4.03 15.64 3.89
CA ALA A 353 -4.88 15.09 2.85
C ALA A 353 -5.54 16.16 1.93
N ASN A 354 -5.60 17.42 2.36
CA ASN A 354 -6.29 18.51 1.69
C ASN A 354 -5.37 19.63 1.16
N GLY A 355 -4.06 19.52 1.35
CA GLY A 355 -3.07 20.52 0.93
C GLY A 355 -2.04 19.98 -0.05
N ILE A 356 -1.51 20.89 -0.86
CA ILE A 356 -0.29 20.62 -1.61
C ILE A 356 0.84 21.03 -0.68
N GLU A 357 1.43 20.05 -0.01
CA GLU A 357 2.71 20.30 0.65
C GLU A 357 3.84 20.03 -0.35
N ASN A 358 4.82 20.88 -0.38
CA ASN A 358 6.03 20.70 -1.16
C ASN A 358 7.19 20.41 -0.22
N TYR A 359 8.06 19.51 -0.66
CA TYR A 359 9.31 19.21 0.01
C TYR A 359 10.48 19.64 -0.87
N TRP A 360 11.44 20.32 -0.28
CA TRP A 360 12.68 20.62 -0.99
C TRP A 360 13.45 19.37 -1.35
N THR A 361 14.11 19.42 -2.49
CA THR A 361 15.15 18.48 -2.90
C THR A 361 16.48 19.21 -3.04
N SER A 362 17.58 18.46 -3.06
CA SER A 362 18.89 19.04 -3.33
C SER A 362 19.08 19.44 -4.79
N THR A 363 18.23 18.94 -5.69
CA THR A 363 18.30 19.24 -7.12
C THR A 363 17.99 20.70 -7.41
N SER A 364 18.87 21.34 -8.15
CA SER A 364 18.74 22.72 -8.60
C SER A 364 18.24 22.78 -10.05
N HIS A 365 17.66 23.90 -10.43
CA HIS A 365 17.22 24.17 -11.80
C HIS A 365 17.24 25.67 -12.10
N ASN A 366 18.02 26.10 -13.10
CA ASN A 366 17.98 27.47 -13.65
C ASN A 366 17.77 28.61 -12.64
N GLY A 367 18.52 28.63 -11.53
CA GLY A 367 18.38 29.66 -10.47
C GLY A 367 17.28 29.35 -9.44
N GLY A 368 16.56 28.23 -9.59
CA GLY A 368 15.58 27.70 -8.63
C GLY A 368 16.05 26.42 -7.96
N GLY A 369 15.32 25.99 -6.94
CA GLY A 369 15.39 24.66 -6.39
C GLY A 369 14.22 23.79 -6.93
N ARG A 370 14.38 22.49 -6.93
CA ARG A 370 13.29 21.57 -7.23
C ARG A 370 12.59 21.16 -5.94
N SER A 371 11.29 21.12 -5.99
CA SER A 371 10.47 20.54 -4.93
C SER A 371 9.64 19.37 -5.45
N VAL A 372 9.18 18.55 -4.54
CA VAL A 372 8.26 17.45 -4.81
C VAL A 372 6.97 17.66 -4.03
N PRO A 373 5.80 17.59 -4.67
CA PRO A 373 4.52 17.74 -4.01
C PRO A 373 4.07 16.42 -3.38
N THR A 374 3.26 16.51 -2.34
CA THR A 374 2.66 15.36 -1.65
C THR A 374 1.36 14.86 -2.26
N LYS A 375 1.06 15.23 -3.48
CA LYS A 375 -0.12 14.75 -4.20
C LYS A 375 0.07 13.31 -4.68
N SER A 376 -1.03 12.65 -5.01
CA SER A 376 -1.04 11.32 -5.65
C SER A 376 -0.40 11.28 -7.03
N TYR A 377 0.08 12.40 -7.51
CA TYR A 377 0.93 12.47 -8.69
C TYR A 377 2.22 13.22 -8.34
N ALA A 378 3.32 12.69 -8.79
CA ALA A 378 4.63 13.31 -8.63
C ALA A 378 4.82 14.32 -9.76
N GLY A 379 4.90 15.57 -9.40
CA GLY A 379 5.45 16.62 -10.22
C GLY A 379 6.80 17.05 -9.66
N SER A 380 7.49 17.90 -10.35
CA SER A 380 8.68 18.54 -9.84
C SER A 380 8.76 19.98 -10.32
N PRO A 381 7.96 20.85 -9.73
CA PRO A 381 8.01 22.26 -10.07
C PRO A 381 9.38 22.84 -9.73
N SER A 382 9.87 23.71 -10.60
CA SER A 382 10.96 24.62 -10.27
C SER A 382 10.38 25.75 -9.44
N ASN A 383 10.98 26.00 -8.30
CA ASN A 383 10.54 27.02 -7.38
C ASN A 383 11.71 27.94 -7.02
N HIS A 384 11.40 29.21 -6.78
CA HIS A 384 12.41 30.13 -6.29
C HIS A 384 12.99 29.64 -4.96
N ARG A 385 14.30 29.68 -4.80
CA ARG A 385 15.02 29.19 -3.63
C ARG A 385 14.65 29.88 -2.33
N PHE A 386 13.99 31.02 -2.38
CA PHE A 386 13.49 31.74 -1.20
C PHE A 386 12.06 31.33 -0.78
N TYR A 387 11.36 30.48 -1.55
CA TYR A 387 10.11 29.89 -1.07
C TYR A 387 10.40 28.97 0.11
N GLU A 388 9.40 28.81 0.95
CA GLU A 388 9.51 28.01 2.17
C GLU A 388 8.74 26.73 2.00
N TYR A 389 9.46 25.60 2.04
CA TYR A 389 8.88 24.25 1.95
C TYR A 389 9.44 23.37 3.05
N LYS A 390 8.78 22.26 3.27
CA LYS A 390 9.21 21.25 4.23
C LYS A 390 10.48 20.55 3.76
N VAL A 391 11.14 19.94 4.72
CA VAL A 391 12.33 19.12 4.51
C VAL A 391 12.10 17.76 5.13
N ARG A 392 12.32 16.72 4.34
CA ARG A 392 12.43 15.36 4.81
C ARG A 392 13.83 14.85 4.55
N ALA A 393 14.53 14.53 5.63
CA ALA A 393 15.89 14.02 5.54
C ALA A 393 15.90 12.56 5.08
N PHE A 394 16.91 12.19 4.28
CA PHE A 394 17.17 10.81 3.90
C PHE A 394 18.49 10.36 4.54
N ILE A 395 18.68 9.05 4.64
CA ILE A 395 19.89 8.44 5.18
C ILE A 395 20.26 7.21 4.36
N THR A 396 21.55 6.96 4.21
CA THR A 396 22.08 5.65 3.78
C THR A 396 22.47 4.83 5.01
N TYR A 397 22.07 3.56 5.05
CA TYR A 397 22.26 2.69 6.22
C TYR A 397 23.04 1.40 5.91
#